data_49843172a89220e308d5742a77816726
#
_entry.id   49843172a89220e308d5742a77816726
#
_cell.length_a   1.000
_cell.length_b   1.000
_cell.length_c   1.000
_cell.angle_alpha   90.00
_cell.angle_beta   90.00
_cell.angle_gamma   90.00
#
_symmetry.space_group_name_H-M   'P 1'
#
loop_
_entity.id
_entity.type
_entity.pdbx_description
1 polymer ?
#
loop_
_entity_poly.entity_id
_entity_poly.type
_entity_poly.pdbx_seq_one_letter_code
_entity_poly.pdbx_strand_id
1 'polypeptide(L)'
;MRKKLLAVLMTGAMVASFAGSATVVSAKSDDDNKLTVWAWDQNFNIKSMQIAADQYAKDHEGFSVDIIETSSDDCQTKLTTAANAGDYSTLPDIVLMQDNSYQKYLKSYPDAFTDLKDININWDDFGKLKQSYSMVDDTHYGVPFDNGAVIACYRTDILDEAGYTIDDLTDITWSKFMEIGKDVHEKTGKYLLTSEATGGDTLMMMMQSCGANFVNEDGEAYIVGNEVAEKCINLYVDLVKNDVVKLVNNWDEYIATITGGEAAGIVNGNWIPGTLTSTEEQKGL
;
A
#
# COMPACT_ATOMS: atom_id res chain seq x y z
N MET A 1 -1.92 -58.17 0.57
CA MET A 1 -1.07 -57.53 1.58
C MET A 1 0.03 -56.62 1.03
N ARG A 2 0.55 -56.85 -0.20
CA ARG A 2 1.62 -55.97 -0.77
C ARG A 2 1.20 -54.56 -1.21
N LYS A 3 -0.07 -54.31 -1.52
CA LYS A 3 -0.57 -53.01 -1.95
C LYS A 3 -0.82 -52.00 -0.81
N LYS A 4 -1.00 -52.47 0.44
CA LYS A 4 -1.18 -51.57 1.60
C LYS A 4 0.16 -51.09 2.20
N LEU A 5 1.26 -51.80 1.95
CA LEU A 5 2.59 -51.40 2.41
C LEU A 5 3.19 -50.25 1.54
N LEU A 6 2.82 -50.18 0.25
CA LEU A 6 3.31 -49.12 -0.65
C LEU A 6 2.67 -47.75 -0.35
N ALA A 7 1.41 -47.74 0.13
CA ALA A 7 0.71 -46.48 0.46
C ALA A 7 1.24 -45.82 1.75
N VAL A 8 1.72 -46.64 2.71
CA VAL A 8 2.31 -46.13 3.97
C VAL A 8 3.72 -45.56 3.75
N LEU A 9 4.46 -46.11 2.77
CA LEU A 9 5.80 -45.60 2.43
C LEU A 9 5.78 -44.29 1.63
N MET A 10 4.75 -44.03 0.82
CA MET A 10 4.60 -42.76 0.11
C MET A 10 4.12 -41.62 1.03
N THR A 11 3.31 -41.88 2.05
CA THR A 11 2.92 -40.87 3.04
C THR A 11 4.07 -40.49 3.97
N GLY A 12 4.99 -41.42 4.29
CA GLY A 12 6.19 -41.09 5.07
C GLY A 12 7.24 -40.26 4.33
N ALA A 13 7.31 -40.42 3.00
CA ALA A 13 8.28 -39.64 2.19
C ALA A 13 7.84 -38.22 1.90
N MET A 14 6.54 -37.90 1.93
CA MET A 14 6.05 -36.53 1.75
C MET A 14 6.14 -35.66 3.02
N VAL A 15 6.17 -36.27 4.20
CA VAL A 15 6.35 -35.53 5.46
C VAL A 15 7.81 -35.21 5.74
N ALA A 16 8.75 -35.97 5.16
CA ALA A 16 10.20 -35.73 5.35
C ALA A 16 10.79 -34.63 4.41
N SER A 17 10.08 -34.22 3.36
CA SER A 17 10.53 -33.19 2.43
C SER A 17 10.06 -31.76 2.78
N PHE A 18 9.26 -31.59 3.84
CA PHE A 18 8.88 -30.28 4.39
C PHE A 18 9.63 -29.90 5.68
N ALA A 19 10.61 -30.70 6.11
CA ALA A 19 11.58 -30.31 7.11
C ALA A 19 12.81 -29.62 6.48
N GLY A 20 12.61 -28.85 5.41
CA GLY A 20 13.52 -27.80 5.01
C GLY A 20 13.37 -26.71 6.08
N SER A 21 14.45 -26.54 6.86
CA SER A 21 14.64 -25.54 7.88
C SER A 21 14.00 -24.18 7.51
N ALA A 22 12.73 -24.00 7.90
CA ALA A 22 12.29 -22.67 8.23
C ALA A 22 13.11 -22.29 9.46
N THR A 23 14.24 -21.68 9.26
CA THR A 23 14.84 -20.83 10.29
C THR A 23 13.75 -19.85 10.62
N VAL A 24 13.08 -20.05 11.75
CA VAL A 24 12.28 -19.02 12.39
C VAL A 24 13.33 -17.97 12.75
N VAL A 25 13.52 -17.02 11.85
CA VAL A 25 14.29 -15.82 12.18
C VAL A 25 13.40 -15.13 13.22
N SER A 26 13.84 -15.14 14.47
CA SER A 26 13.24 -14.30 15.50
C SER A 26 13.23 -12.88 14.93
N ALA A 27 12.05 -12.31 14.76
CA ALA A 27 11.96 -10.98 14.19
C ALA A 27 12.46 -9.92 15.18
N LYS A 28 12.41 -10.22 16.49
CA LYS A 28 12.86 -9.33 17.56
C LYS A 28 14.35 -9.54 17.86
N SER A 29 15.09 -8.44 18.02
CA SER A 29 16.49 -8.49 18.45
C SER A 29 16.59 -8.66 19.97
N ASP A 30 17.52 -9.52 20.44
CA ASP A 30 17.90 -9.63 21.85
C ASP A 30 19.00 -8.60 22.23
N ASP A 31 19.45 -7.78 21.29
CA ASP A 31 20.46 -6.73 21.48
C ASP A 31 19.76 -5.38 21.67
N ASP A 32 19.92 -4.76 22.84
CA ASP A 32 19.31 -3.47 23.19
C ASP A 32 19.70 -2.32 22.23
N ASN A 33 20.79 -2.47 21.47
CA ASN A 33 21.24 -1.50 20.49
C ASN A 33 20.79 -1.83 19.05
N LYS A 34 20.02 -2.89 18.87
CA LYS A 34 19.54 -3.30 17.55
C LYS A 34 18.02 -3.35 17.52
N LEU A 35 17.41 -2.66 16.56
CA LEU A 35 15.97 -2.77 16.26
C LEU A 35 15.74 -3.55 14.98
N THR A 36 14.63 -4.27 14.95
CA THR A 36 14.08 -4.92 13.76
C THR A 36 12.84 -4.20 13.28
N VAL A 37 12.72 -4.00 11.97
CA VAL A 37 11.62 -3.26 11.35
C VAL A 37 11.04 -4.06 10.19
N TRP A 38 9.73 -4.22 10.13
CA TRP A 38 9.05 -4.67 8.92
C TRP A 38 8.53 -3.47 8.13
N ALA A 39 8.94 -3.39 6.88
CA ALA A 39 8.54 -2.35 5.95
C ALA A 39 8.51 -2.90 4.52
N TRP A 40 7.83 -2.20 3.63
CA TRP A 40 7.77 -2.50 2.20
C TRP A 40 8.22 -1.27 1.41
N ASP A 41 8.34 -1.41 0.08
CA ASP A 41 8.78 -0.38 -0.85
C ASP A 41 10.22 0.12 -0.60
N GLN A 42 11.11 -0.47 -1.38
CA GLN A 42 12.55 -0.19 -1.38
C GLN A 42 12.88 1.27 -1.71
N ASN A 43 12.06 1.91 -2.53
CA ASN A 43 12.34 3.24 -3.06
C ASN A 43 11.81 4.37 -2.18
N PHE A 44 10.89 4.07 -1.26
CA PHE A 44 10.30 5.05 -0.37
C PHE A 44 10.45 4.66 1.12
N ASN A 45 9.67 3.67 1.60
CA ASN A 45 9.59 3.38 3.03
C ASN A 45 10.91 2.86 3.61
N ILE A 46 11.48 1.83 2.97
CA ILE A 46 12.74 1.20 3.43
C ILE A 46 13.88 2.21 3.37
N LYS A 47 13.99 2.93 2.26
CA LYS A 47 15.01 3.96 2.09
C LYS A 47 14.89 5.07 3.14
N SER A 48 13.69 5.53 3.42
CA SER A 48 13.44 6.58 4.42
C SER A 48 13.79 6.11 5.83
N MET A 49 13.44 4.88 6.19
CA MET A 49 13.79 4.28 7.47
C MET A 49 15.30 4.08 7.60
N GLN A 50 16.00 3.67 6.52
CA GLN A 50 17.45 3.57 6.54
C GLN A 50 18.13 4.92 6.77
N ILE A 51 17.64 5.98 6.11
CA ILE A 51 18.17 7.33 6.34
C ILE A 51 17.97 7.78 7.80
N ALA A 52 16.80 7.50 8.38
CA ALA A 52 16.51 7.82 9.77
C ALA A 52 17.43 7.02 10.73
N ALA A 53 17.60 5.72 10.49
CA ALA A 53 18.48 4.86 11.26
C ALA A 53 19.94 5.33 11.20
N ASP A 54 20.46 5.64 10.02
CA ASP A 54 21.81 6.15 9.81
C ASP A 54 22.02 7.50 10.50
N GLN A 55 20.99 8.35 10.53
CA GLN A 55 21.07 9.64 11.23
C GLN A 55 21.10 9.43 12.76
N TYR A 56 20.25 8.55 13.29
CA TYR A 56 20.20 8.25 14.71
C TYR A 56 21.51 7.60 15.21
N ALA A 57 22.10 6.69 14.42
CA ALA A 57 23.34 6.02 14.75
C ALA A 57 24.55 6.97 14.91
N LYS A 58 24.51 8.18 14.33
CA LYS A 58 25.59 9.16 14.47
C LYS A 58 25.78 9.63 15.91
N ASP A 59 24.69 9.71 16.66
CA ASP A 59 24.69 10.20 18.04
C ASP A 59 24.54 9.03 19.06
N HIS A 60 24.38 7.79 18.57
CA HIS A 60 24.16 6.58 19.37
C HIS A 60 25.11 5.47 18.91
N GLU A 61 26.32 5.43 19.47
CA GLU A 61 27.34 4.46 19.10
C GLU A 61 26.87 3.02 19.32
N GLY A 62 27.04 2.18 18.32
CA GLY A 62 26.61 0.77 18.34
C GLY A 62 25.15 0.53 17.95
N PHE A 63 24.33 1.58 17.75
CA PHE A 63 22.96 1.42 17.30
C PHE A 63 22.88 0.94 15.85
N SER A 64 21.98 0.02 15.58
CA SER A 64 21.70 -0.49 14.24
C SER A 64 20.23 -0.85 14.07
N VAL A 65 19.77 -0.84 12.82
CA VAL A 65 18.41 -1.27 12.44
C VAL A 65 18.50 -2.34 11.38
N ASP A 66 17.77 -3.44 11.56
CA ASP A 66 17.59 -4.49 10.57
C ASP A 66 16.20 -4.31 9.93
N ILE A 67 16.16 -3.77 8.73
CA ILE A 67 14.91 -3.53 7.99
C ILE A 67 14.64 -4.74 7.12
N ILE A 68 13.60 -5.49 7.48
CA ILE A 68 13.17 -6.71 6.80
C ILE A 68 12.05 -6.35 5.84
N GLU A 69 12.33 -6.47 4.54
CA GLU A 69 11.30 -6.25 3.51
C GLU A 69 10.17 -7.25 3.69
N THR A 70 8.99 -6.74 3.96
CA THR A 70 7.79 -7.54 4.22
C THR A 70 6.60 -6.78 3.65
N SER A 71 5.84 -7.39 2.75
CA SER A 71 4.66 -6.74 2.16
C SER A 71 3.65 -6.32 3.23
N SER A 72 2.82 -5.31 2.92
CA SER A 72 1.75 -4.87 3.84
C SER A 72 0.81 -6.01 4.24
N ASP A 73 0.45 -6.87 3.30
CA ASP A 73 -0.42 -8.03 3.54
C ASP A 73 0.26 -9.09 4.39
N ASP A 74 1.55 -9.33 4.20
CA ASP A 74 2.33 -10.25 5.02
C ASP A 74 2.52 -9.71 6.44
N CYS A 75 2.74 -8.40 6.63
CA CYS A 75 2.77 -7.78 7.94
C CYS A 75 1.46 -8.04 8.70
N GLN A 76 0.32 -7.81 8.05
CA GLN A 76 -1.00 -8.03 8.61
C GLN A 76 -1.26 -9.51 8.93
N THR A 77 -0.87 -10.41 8.03
CA THR A 77 -1.04 -11.86 8.20
C THR A 77 -0.19 -12.39 9.36
N LYS A 78 1.07 -11.99 9.43
CA LYS A 78 1.99 -12.40 10.51
C LYS A 78 1.54 -11.85 11.86
N LEU A 79 1.10 -10.58 11.93
CA LEU A 79 0.55 -9.98 13.13
C LEU A 79 -0.69 -10.73 13.62
N THR A 80 -1.64 -11.03 12.71
CA THR A 80 -2.83 -11.83 13.03
C THR A 80 -2.47 -13.21 13.54
N THR A 81 -1.47 -13.85 12.94
CA THR A 81 -1.02 -15.20 13.34
C THR A 81 -0.41 -15.18 14.74
N ALA A 82 0.48 -14.24 15.02
CA ALA A 82 1.10 -14.07 16.33
C ALA A 82 0.06 -13.78 17.42
N ALA A 83 -0.88 -12.87 17.15
CA ALA A 83 -1.94 -12.51 18.08
C ALA A 83 -2.89 -13.68 18.39
N ASN A 84 -3.28 -14.46 17.38
CA ASN A 84 -4.12 -15.65 17.58
C ASN A 84 -3.39 -16.76 18.36
N ALA A 85 -2.08 -16.85 18.24
CA ALA A 85 -1.26 -17.78 19.01
C ALA A 85 -0.96 -17.27 20.45
N GLY A 86 -1.17 -15.99 20.73
CA GLY A 86 -0.73 -15.33 21.96
C GLY A 86 0.79 -15.30 22.12
N ASP A 87 1.53 -15.40 21.02
CA ASP A 87 2.99 -15.39 20.96
C ASP A 87 3.49 -14.29 20.03
N TYR A 88 3.95 -13.20 20.61
CA TYR A 88 4.46 -12.02 19.92
C TYR A 88 5.99 -12.05 19.68
N SER A 89 6.68 -13.12 20.07
CA SER A 89 8.14 -13.24 19.94
C SER A 89 8.62 -13.24 18.48
N THR A 90 7.74 -13.51 17.54
CA THR A 90 8.02 -13.52 16.11
C THR A 90 7.79 -12.17 15.42
N LEU A 91 7.26 -11.18 16.16
CA LEU A 91 7.05 -9.83 15.63
C LEU A 91 8.33 -8.99 15.71
N PRO A 92 8.51 -7.99 14.82
CA PRO A 92 9.60 -7.05 14.90
C PRO A 92 9.40 -6.05 16.05
N ASP A 93 10.42 -5.26 16.35
CA ASP A 93 10.29 -4.14 17.29
C ASP A 93 9.40 -3.02 16.74
N ILE A 94 9.45 -2.81 15.42
CA ILE A 94 8.65 -1.81 14.71
C ILE A 94 8.00 -2.44 13.48
N VAL A 95 6.70 -2.17 13.27
CA VAL A 95 5.99 -2.57 12.06
C VAL A 95 5.42 -1.34 11.37
N LEU A 96 5.69 -1.20 10.07
CA LEU A 96 5.00 -0.23 9.24
C LEU A 96 3.56 -0.70 9.03
N MET A 97 2.60 0.21 9.18
CA MET A 97 1.18 -0.10 8.98
C MET A 97 0.48 1.02 8.21
N GLN A 98 -0.41 0.62 7.32
CA GLN A 98 -1.28 1.58 6.61
C GLN A 98 -2.38 2.10 7.54
N ASP A 99 -2.72 3.38 7.39
CA ASP A 99 -3.73 4.07 8.19
C ASP A 99 -5.09 3.36 8.20
N ASN A 100 -5.52 2.87 7.04
CA ASN A 100 -6.80 2.17 6.87
C ASN A 100 -6.89 0.83 7.63
N SER A 101 -5.76 0.26 8.01
CA SER A 101 -5.68 -1.03 8.70
C SER A 101 -5.43 -0.89 10.20
N TYR A 102 -4.77 0.18 10.63
CA TYR A 102 -4.19 0.29 11.96
C TYR A 102 -5.22 0.18 13.08
N GLN A 103 -6.31 0.91 13.01
CA GLN A 103 -7.38 0.88 14.00
C GLN A 103 -8.00 -0.52 14.20
N LYS A 104 -8.10 -1.30 13.12
CA LYS A 104 -8.59 -2.68 13.20
C LYS A 104 -7.68 -3.53 14.10
N TYR A 105 -6.36 -3.41 13.91
CA TYR A 105 -5.38 -4.22 14.66
C TYR A 105 -5.24 -3.75 16.08
N LEU A 106 -5.21 -2.44 16.34
CA LEU A 106 -5.18 -1.86 17.69
C LEU A 106 -6.37 -2.33 18.54
N LYS A 107 -7.56 -2.33 17.97
CA LYS A 107 -8.79 -2.72 18.69
C LYS A 107 -8.92 -4.23 18.85
N SER A 108 -8.44 -5.01 17.86
CA SER A 108 -8.55 -6.47 17.91
C SER A 108 -7.44 -7.13 18.73
N TYR A 109 -6.26 -6.54 18.75
CA TYR A 109 -5.05 -7.12 19.37
C TYR A 109 -4.26 -6.06 20.14
N PRO A 110 -4.85 -5.44 21.17
CA PRO A 110 -4.19 -4.34 21.90
C PRO A 110 -2.85 -4.75 22.52
N ASP A 111 -2.70 -6.01 22.95
CA ASP A 111 -1.48 -6.52 23.56
C ASP A 111 -0.29 -6.66 22.56
N ALA A 112 -0.55 -6.52 21.26
CA ALA A 112 0.49 -6.54 20.23
C ALA A 112 1.22 -5.20 20.10
N PHE A 113 0.71 -4.14 20.74
CA PHE A 113 1.23 -2.78 20.57
C PHE A 113 1.59 -2.17 21.92
N THR A 114 2.67 -1.41 21.95
CA THR A 114 3.11 -0.66 23.13
C THR A 114 2.57 0.76 23.07
N ASP A 115 2.04 1.29 24.18
CA ASP A 115 1.71 2.69 24.28
C ASP A 115 2.99 3.56 24.26
N LEU A 116 2.87 4.74 23.66
CA LEU A 116 4.02 5.65 23.44
C LEU A 116 4.04 6.84 24.42
N LYS A 117 3.33 6.74 25.56
CA LYS A 117 3.20 7.84 26.53
C LYS A 117 4.54 8.27 27.14
N ASP A 118 5.48 7.33 27.28
CA ASP A 118 6.79 7.57 27.89
C ASP A 118 7.87 7.94 26.86
N ILE A 119 7.53 8.02 25.55
CA ILE A 119 8.44 8.40 24.49
C ILE A 119 8.37 9.91 24.27
N ASN A 120 9.52 10.57 24.22
CA ASN A 120 9.61 12.01 24.00
C ASN A 120 9.40 12.35 22.50
N ILE A 121 8.12 12.52 22.11
CA ILE A 121 7.72 12.91 20.77
C ILE A 121 6.96 14.23 20.87
N ASN A 122 7.31 15.19 20.01
CA ASN A 122 6.52 16.40 19.84
C ASN A 122 5.33 16.13 18.91
N TRP A 123 4.19 15.76 19.48
CA TRP A 123 2.98 15.42 18.73
C TRP A 123 2.40 16.60 17.93
N ASP A 124 2.75 17.85 18.28
CA ASP A 124 2.29 19.03 17.54
C ASP A 124 2.94 19.13 16.13
N ASP A 125 4.00 18.38 15.88
CA ASP A 125 4.62 18.28 14.56
C ASP A 125 3.78 17.47 13.56
N PHE A 126 2.76 16.75 14.03
CA PHE A 126 1.92 15.86 13.22
C PHE A 126 0.48 16.35 13.14
N GLY A 127 -0.13 16.26 11.96
CA GLY A 127 -1.54 16.59 11.79
C GLY A 127 -2.46 15.70 12.65
N LYS A 128 -3.46 16.30 13.30
CA LYS A 128 -4.37 15.61 14.24
C LYS A 128 -5.09 14.42 13.61
N LEU A 129 -5.51 14.54 12.35
CA LEU A 129 -6.15 13.44 11.62
C LEU A 129 -5.18 12.27 11.47
N LYS A 130 -3.93 12.53 11.11
CA LYS A 130 -2.92 11.49 10.95
C LYS A 130 -2.61 10.78 12.27
N GLN A 131 -2.53 11.52 13.38
CA GLN A 131 -2.37 10.94 14.72
C GLN A 131 -3.54 10.02 15.09
N SER A 132 -4.78 10.39 14.76
CA SER A 132 -5.98 9.64 15.15
C SER A 132 -6.02 8.20 14.63
N TYR A 133 -5.32 7.90 13.53
CA TYR A 133 -5.26 6.53 13.00
C TYR A 133 -4.52 5.55 13.91
N SER A 134 -3.57 6.03 14.72
CA SER A 134 -2.79 5.23 15.66
C SER A 134 -3.11 5.51 17.13
N MET A 135 -4.25 6.13 17.41
CA MET A 135 -4.71 6.43 18.76
C MET A 135 -5.93 5.61 19.18
N VAL A 136 -5.98 5.25 20.46
CA VAL A 136 -7.16 4.74 21.15
C VAL A 136 -7.25 5.46 22.49
N ASP A 137 -8.42 6.02 22.82
CA ASP A 137 -8.69 6.72 24.10
C ASP A 137 -7.58 7.73 24.47
N ASP A 138 -7.23 8.63 23.55
CA ASP A 138 -6.18 9.65 23.69
C ASP A 138 -4.75 9.09 23.91
N THR A 139 -4.54 7.80 23.73
CA THR A 139 -3.22 7.16 23.84
C THR A 139 -2.67 6.84 22.46
N HIS A 140 -1.44 7.26 22.20
CA HIS A 140 -0.72 6.95 20.96
C HIS A 140 -0.07 5.57 21.02
N TYR A 141 -0.18 4.80 19.93
CA TYR A 141 0.43 3.48 19.74
C TYR A 141 1.31 3.41 18.48
N GLY A 142 1.34 4.48 17.73
CA GLY A 142 2.19 4.61 16.53
C GLY A 142 2.55 6.05 16.24
N VAL A 143 3.69 6.21 15.57
CA VAL A 143 4.18 7.52 15.11
C VAL A 143 3.80 7.68 13.64
N PRO A 144 3.19 8.80 13.23
CA PRO A 144 2.97 9.09 11.82
C PRO A 144 4.27 9.04 11.02
N PHE A 145 4.27 8.25 9.94
CA PHE A 145 5.45 8.07 9.11
C PHE A 145 5.46 9.02 7.89
N ASP A 146 4.34 9.11 7.20
CA ASP A 146 4.16 10.02 6.07
C ASP A 146 2.81 10.73 6.13
N ASN A 147 2.63 11.71 5.25
CA ASN A 147 1.36 12.39 5.05
C ASN A 147 1.08 12.46 3.55
N GLY A 148 0.41 11.43 3.04
CA GLY A 148 0.12 11.26 1.63
C GLY A 148 -1.01 12.17 1.13
N ALA A 149 -0.87 12.63 -0.11
CA ALA A 149 -1.95 13.21 -0.90
C ALA A 149 -2.09 12.42 -2.20
N VAL A 150 -3.30 12.29 -2.71
CA VAL A 150 -3.54 11.65 -4.01
C VAL A 150 -3.12 12.60 -5.12
N ILE A 151 -2.32 12.11 -6.05
CA ILE A 151 -1.89 12.82 -7.26
C ILE A 151 -2.12 11.95 -8.49
N ALA A 152 -2.26 12.60 -9.63
CA ALA A 152 -2.21 11.96 -10.93
C ALA A 152 -0.83 12.17 -11.56
N CYS A 153 -0.21 11.10 -12.05
CA CYS A 153 1.03 11.15 -12.81
C CYS A 153 0.76 10.69 -14.24
N TYR A 154 1.31 11.39 -15.20
CA TYR A 154 1.10 11.07 -16.61
C TYR A 154 2.42 10.98 -17.38
N ARG A 155 2.48 10.05 -18.32
CA ARG A 155 3.48 9.91 -19.37
C ARG A 155 3.22 10.97 -20.43
N THR A 156 4.04 12.03 -20.43
CA THR A 156 3.89 13.16 -21.39
C THR A 156 4.15 12.71 -22.83
N ASP A 157 5.04 11.74 -23.06
CA ASP A 157 5.29 11.19 -24.38
C ASP A 157 4.06 10.51 -25.00
N ILE A 158 3.23 9.84 -24.20
CA ILE A 158 1.98 9.22 -24.68
C ILE A 158 0.91 10.28 -24.92
N LEU A 159 0.83 11.29 -24.05
CA LEU A 159 -0.08 12.42 -24.26
C LEU A 159 0.28 13.19 -25.52
N ASP A 160 1.56 13.50 -25.72
CA ASP A 160 2.07 14.20 -26.92
C ASP A 160 1.76 13.42 -28.21
N GLU A 161 1.92 12.09 -28.20
CA GLU A 161 1.55 11.22 -29.32
C GLU A 161 0.07 11.36 -29.69
N ALA A 162 -0.80 11.52 -28.70
CA ALA A 162 -2.22 11.75 -28.89
C ALA A 162 -2.59 13.21 -29.18
N GLY A 163 -1.63 14.15 -29.04
CA GLY A 163 -1.82 15.57 -29.24
C GLY A 163 -2.41 16.30 -28.02
N TYR A 164 -2.13 15.81 -26.81
CA TYR A 164 -2.55 16.38 -25.54
C TYR A 164 -1.34 16.75 -24.66
N THR A 165 -1.59 17.61 -23.69
CA THR A 165 -0.63 18.02 -22.67
C THR A 165 -1.21 17.79 -21.27
N ILE A 166 -0.41 17.99 -20.22
CA ILE A 166 -0.88 17.94 -18.83
C ILE A 166 -1.97 19.01 -18.57
N ASP A 167 -1.86 20.17 -19.21
CA ASP A 167 -2.84 21.25 -19.05
C ASP A 167 -4.24 20.85 -19.51
N ASP A 168 -4.34 19.98 -20.55
CA ASP A 168 -5.61 19.47 -21.05
C ASP A 168 -6.29 18.52 -20.05
N LEU A 169 -5.54 17.99 -19.06
CA LEU A 169 -6.02 17.11 -18.00
C LEU A 169 -6.17 17.82 -16.64
N THR A 170 -5.92 19.12 -16.60
CA THR A 170 -5.99 19.93 -15.37
C THR A 170 -7.36 20.58 -15.24
N ASP A 171 -7.97 20.51 -14.05
CA ASP A 171 -9.27 21.10 -13.71
C ASP A 171 -10.41 20.73 -14.68
N ILE A 172 -10.43 19.50 -15.16
CA ILE A 172 -11.42 19.00 -16.10
C ILE A 172 -12.53 18.19 -15.42
N THR A 173 -13.66 18.06 -16.12
CA THR A 173 -14.74 17.17 -15.70
C THR A 173 -14.45 15.73 -16.09
N TRP A 174 -15.09 14.78 -15.42
CA TRP A 174 -15.03 13.36 -15.78
C TRP A 174 -15.54 13.08 -17.21
N SER A 175 -16.48 13.88 -17.70
CA SER A 175 -16.94 13.78 -19.09
C SER A 175 -15.84 14.15 -20.08
N LYS A 176 -15.05 15.19 -19.78
CA LYS A 176 -13.91 15.60 -20.59
C LYS A 176 -12.77 14.57 -20.50
N PHE A 177 -12.53 14.01 -19.30
CA PHE A 177 -11.57 12.93 -19.10
C PHE A 177 -11.91 11.70 -19.97
N MET A 178 -13.18 11.31 -20.00
CA MET A 178 -13.69 10.23 -20.86
C MET A 178 -13.46 10.52 -22.36
N GLU A 179 -13.72 11.75 -22.80
CA GLU A 179 -13.53 12.18 -24.19
C GLU A 179 -12.04 12.06 -24.58
N ILE A 180 -11.16 12.66 -23.75
CA ILE A 180 -9.69 12.59 -23.98
C ILE A 180 -9.20 11.15 -23.95
N GLY A 181 -9.67 10.34 -23.01
CA GLY A 181 -9.25 8.94 -22.91
C GLY A 181 -9.59 8.10 -24.12
N LYS A 182 -10.78 8.27 -24.68
CA LYS A 182 -11.19 7.64 -25.94
C LYS A 182 -10.30 8.05 -27.11
N ASP A 183 -10.00 9.34 -27.21
CA ASP A 183 -9.18 9.89 -28.27
C ASP A 183 -7.72 9.42 -28.14
N VAL A 184 -7.17 9.36 -26.92
CA VAL A 184 -5.86 8.74 -26.65
C VAL A 184 -5.86 7.29 -27.10
N HIS A 185 -6.87 6.51 -26.74
CA HIS A 185 -6.94 5.09 -27.14
C HIS A 185 -7.05 4.93 -28.65
N GLU A 186 -7.89 5.72 -29.31
CA GLU A 186 -8.07 5.68 -30.78
C GLU A 186 -6.77 6.01 -31.53
N LYS A 187 -6.00 7.00 -31.07
CA LYS A 187 -4.78 7.48 -31.73
C LYS A 187 -3.56 6.62 -31.44
N THR A 188 -3.42 6.09 -30.22
CA THR A 188 -2.19 5.44 -29.75
C THR A 188 -2.36 3.95 -29.47
N GLY A 189 -3.58 3.45 -29.34
CA GLY A 189 -3.89 2.10 -28.86
C GLY A 189 -3.63 1.90 -27.35
N LYS A 190 -3.30 2.99 -26.62
CA LYS A 190 -2.96 2.95 -25.20
C LYS A 190 -4.13 3.47 -24.36
N TYR A 191 -4.13 3.16 -23.07
CA TYR A 191 -5.15 3.63 -22.13
C TYR A 191 -4.76 4.98 -21.53
N LEU A 192 -5.74 5.83 -21.16
CA LEU A 192 -5.44 7.08 -20.46
C LEU A 192 -5.08 6.84 -18.99
N LEU A 193 -5.65 5.80 -18.35
CA LEU A 193 -5.44 5.48 -16.94
C LEU A 193 -5.29 3.97 -16.73
N THR A 194 -4.55 3.58 -15.71
CA THR A 194 -4.53 2.21 -15.18
C THR A 194 -5.16 2.15 -13.79
N SER A 195 -5.77 1.03 -13.42
CA SER A 195 -6.41 0.80 -12.12
C SER A 195 -6.39 -0.68 -11.76
N GLU A 196 -6.22 -0.99 -10.48
CA GLU A 196 -6.36 -2.35 -9.96
C GLU A 196 -7.85 -2.75 -9.87
N ALA A 197 -8.17 -3.92 -10.40
CA ALA A 197 -9.53 -4.45 -10.42
C ALA A 197 -10.04 -4.87 -9.04
N THR A 198 -9.13 -5.24 -8.14
CA THR A 198 -9.44 -5.80 -6.81
C THR A 198 -9.44 -4.77 -5.68
N GLY A 199 -8.83 -3.58 -5.86
CA GLY A 199 -8.59 -2.58 -4.80
C GLY A 199 -9.78 -1.68 -4.63
N GLY A 200 -10.51 -1.16 -5.40
CA GLY A 200 -11.55 -0.13 -5.20
C GLY A 200 -11.00 1.26 -4.87
N ASP A 201 -9.68 1.42 -4.88
CA ASP A 201 -9.01 2.67 -4.53
C ASP A 201 -9.38 3.80 -5.51
N THR A 202 -9.39 3.52 -6.81
CA THR A 202 -9.80 4.49 -7.82
C THR A 202 -11.25 4.95 -7.60
N LEU A 203 -12.16 4.04 -7.28
CA LEU A 203 -13.55 4.37 -6.97
C LEU A 203 -13.65 5.23 -5.70
N MET A 204 -12.89 4.89 -4.66
CA MET A 204 -12.85 5.67 -3.42
C MET A 204 -12.32 7.09 -3.68
N MET A 205 -11.25 7.24 -4.47
CA MET A 205 -10.71 8.54 -4.87
C MET A 205 -11.73 9.37 -5.67
N MET A 206 -12.47 8.74 -6.58
CA MET A 206 -13.56 9.41 -7.31
C MET A 206 -14.64 9.92 -6.35
N MET A 207 -15.07 9.10 -5.39
CA MET A 207 -16.10 9.50 -4.41
C MET A 207 -15.58 10.64 -3.51
N GLN A 208 -14.36 10.55 -3.01
CA GLN A 208 -13.74 11.57 -2.16
C GLN A 208 -13.57 12.90 -2.89
N SER A 209 -13.26 12.88 -4.19
CA SER A 209 -13.22 14.11 -5.02
C SER A 209 -14.59 14.79 -5.14
N CYS A 210 -15.67 14.06 -4.90
CA CYS A 210 -17.03 14.57 -4.84
C CYS A 210 -17.53 14.88 -3.41
N GLY A 211 -16.64 14.81 -2.40
CA GLY A 211 -16.98 15.02 -1.01
C GLY A 211 -17.80 13.89 -0.38
N ALA A 212 -17.75 12.68 -0.95
CA ALA A 212 -18.49 11.52 -0.46
C ALA A 212 -17.58 10.39 0.03
N ASN A 213 -18.15 9.50 0.83
CA ASN A 213 -17.44 8.35 1.38
C ASN A 213 -18.39 7.13 1.44
N PHE A 214 -17.84 5.93 1.71
CA PHE A 214 -18.60 4.72 2.01
C PHE A 214 -19.18 4.68 3.42
N VAL A 215 -18.87 5.66 4.24
CA VAL A 215 -19.34 5.83 5.62
C VAL A 215 -20.07 7.17 5.73
N ASN A 216 -21.17 7.20 6.48
CA ASN A 216 -21.90 8.44 6.78
C ASN A 216 -21.20 9.23 7.93
N GLU A 217 -21.78 10.37 8.30
CA GLU A 217 -21.27 11.22 9.39
C GLU A 217 -21.28 10.53 10.76
N ASP A 218 -22.13 9.52 10.94
CA ASP A 218 -22.23 8.73 12.18
C ASP A 218 -21.22 7.55 12.22
N GLY A 219 -20.42 7.38 11.16
CA GLY A 219 -19.45 6.29 11.04
C GLY A 219 -20.06 4.95 10.60
N GLU A 220 -21.31 4.95 10.14
CA GLU A 220 -21.98 3.74 9.67
C GLU A 220 -21.78 3.55 8.16
N ALA A 221 -21.79 2.28 7.71
CA ALA A 221 -21.65 1.96 6.28
C ALA A 221 -22.79 2.60 5.48
N TYR A 222 -22.43 3.43 4.50
CA TYR A 222 -23.35 4.13 3.61
C TYR A 222 -23.04 3.81 2.14
N ILE A 223 -23.38 2.59 1.72
CA ILE A 223 -23.19 2.11 0.35
C ILE A 223 -24.55 2.10 -0.37
N VAL A 224 -25.55 1.47 0.24
CA VAL A 224 -26.89 1.38 -0.31
C VAL A 224 -27.60 2.75 -0.17
N GLY A 225 -28.08 3.28 -1.28
CA GLY A 225 -28.72 4.60 -1.33
C GLY A 225 -27.74 5.78 -1.41
N ASN A 226 -26.43 5.51 -1.51
CA ASN A 226 -25.43 6.55 -1.75
C ASN A 226 -25.39 6.90 -3.24
N GLU A 227 -26.08 7.97 -3.62
CA GLU A 227 -26.19 8.41 -5.01
C GLU A 227 -24.83 8.78 -5.64
N VAL A 228 -23.88 9.26 -4.85
CA VAL A 228 -22.55 9.59 -5.35
C VAL A 228 -21.80 8.31 -5.66
N ALA A 229 -21.88 7.30 -4.79
CA ALA A 229 -21.30 5.99 -5.04
C ALA A 229 -21.84 5.37 -6.32
N GLU A 230 -23.16 5.40 -6.52
CA GLU A 230 -23.81 4.89 -7.74
C GLU A 230 -23.32 5.60 -9.00
N LYS A 231 -23.22 6.93 -8.97
CA LYS A 231 -22.71 7.72 -10.11
C LYS A 231 -21.24 7.40 -10.40
N CYS A 232 -20.39 7.30 -9.36
CA CYS A 232 -18.99 6.97 -9.52
C CYS A 232 -18.78 5.54 -10.05
N ILE A 233 -19.56 4.57 -9.56
CA ILE A 233 -19.51 3.18 -10.06
C ILE A 233 -19.90 3.13 -11.54
N ASN A 234 -21.00 3.77 -11.93
CA ASN A 234 -21.44 3.78 -13.31
C ASN A 234 -20.40 4.44 -14.22
N LEU A 235 -19.85 5.59 -13.81
CA LEU A 235 -18.79 6.26 -14.54
C LEU A 235 -17.53 5.39 -14.67
N TYR A 236 -17.09 4.74 -13.58
CA TYR A 236 -15.93 3.86 -13.61
C TYR A 236 -16.13 2.68 -14.57
N VAL A 237 -17.33 2.07 -14.53
CA VAL A 237 -17.70 1.01 -15.48
C VAL A 237 -17.66 1.52 -16.93
N ASP A 238 -18.13 2.74 -17.17
CA ASP A 238 -18.12 3.34 -18.50
C ASP A 238 -16.70 3.68 -18.96
N LEU A 239 -15.80 4.15 -18.08
CA LEU A 239 -14.39 4.36 -18.37
C LEU A 239 -13.71 3.06 -18.82
N VAL A 240 -13.98 1.96 -18.11
CA VAL A 240 -13.44 0.63 -18.47
C VAL A 240 -13.99 0.13 -19.80
N LYS A 241 -15.32 0.22 -20.01
CA LYS A 241 -15.97 -0.26 -21.24
C LYS A 241 -15.58 0.51 -22.49
N ASN A 242 -15.10 1.72 -22.34
CA ASN A 242 -14.69 2.57 -23.44
C ASN A 242 -13.17 2.65 -23.61
N ASP A 243 -12.44 1.68 -23.05
CA ASP A 243 -10.97 1.55 -23.15
C ASP A 243 -10.21 2.79 -22.67
N VAL A 244 -10.77 3.53 -21.72
CA VAL A 244 -10.11 4.67 -21.08
C VAL A 244 -9.25 4.20 -19.90
N VAL A 245 -9.72 3.16 -19.19
CA VAL A 245 -9.03 2.58 -18.02
C VAL A 245 -8.61 1.15 -18.32
N LYS A 246 -7.31 0.87 -18.17
CA LYS A 246 -6.74 -0.48 -18.15
C LYS A 246 -6.92 -1.09 -16.76
N LEU A 247 -7.62 -2.22 -16.66
CA LEU A 247 -7.69 -3.00 -15.43
C LEU A 247 -6.53 -3.98 -15.33
N VAL A 248 -5.95 -4.06 -14.15
CA VAL A 248 -4.87 -4.98 -13.78
C VAL A 248 -5.24 -5.72 -12.49
N ASN A 249 -4.53 -6.80 -12.15
CA ASN A 249 -4.92 -7.68 -11.06
C ASN A 249 -4.07 -7.48 -9.78
N ASN A 250 -2.92 -6.85 -9.87
CA ASN A 250 -1.97 -6.70 -8.78
C ASN A 250 -1.07 -5.47 -8.97
N TRP A 251 -0.31 -5.16 -7.93
CA TRP A 251 0.60 -4.03 -7.89
C TRP A 251 1.68 -4.05 -8.98
N ASP A 252 2.29 -5.20 -9.24
CA ASP A 252 3.36 -5.31 -10.23
C ASP A 252 2.85 -4.99 -11.64
N GLU A 253 1.67 -5.52 -12.01
CA GLU A 253 0.99 -5.18 -13.26
C GLU A 253 0.61 -3.69 -13.30
N TYR A 254 0.18 -3.12 -12.17
CA TYR A 254 -0.20 -1.71 -12.06
C TYR A 254 0.98 -0.80 -12.41
N ILE A 255 2.15 -1.05 -11.83
CA ILE A 255 3.38 -0.30 -12.13
C ILE A 255 3.86 -0.59 -13.57
N ALA A 256 3.81 -1.85 -14.00
CA ALA A 256 4.27 -2.25 -15.33
C ALA A 256 3.49 -1.59 -16.48
N THR A 257 2.20 -1.30 -16.31
CA THR A 257 1.41 -0.62 -17.36
C THR A 257 1.91 0.79 -17.64
N ILE A 258 2.36 1.52 -16.61
CA ILE A 258 2.91 2.88 -16.78
C ILE A 258 4.35 2.82 -17.31
N THR A 259 5.20 2.03 -16.68
CA THR A 259 6.62 1.94 -17.06
C THR A 259 6.80 1.31 -18.44
N GLY A 260 5.94 0.34 -18.80
CA GLY A 260 5.88 -0.29 -20.12
C GLY A 260 5.15 0.52 -21.19
N GLY A 261 4.46 1.60 -20.84
CA GLY A 261 3.77 2.48 -21.78
C GLY A 261 2.46 1.93 -22.34
N GLU A 262 1.78 1.03 -21.63
CA GLU A 262 0.43 0.58 -21.98
C GLU A 262 -0.64 1.60 -21.57
N ALA A 263 -0.39 2.37 -20.50
CA ALA A 263 -1.24 3.45 -20.05
C ALA A 263 -0.45 4.74 -19.89
N ALA A 264 -1.11 5.87 -20.15
CA ALA A 264 -0.53 7.20 -20.00
C ALA A 264 -0.53 7.66 -18.54
N GLY A 265 -1.50 7.25 -17.74
CA GLY A 265 -1.73 7.82 -16.41
C GLY A 265 -1.90 6.80 -15.30
N ILE A 266 -1.54 7.24 -14.10
CA ILE A 266 -1.73 6.54 -12.84
C ILE A 266 -2.17 7.54 -11.77
N VAL A 267 -3.13 7.17 -10.92
CA VAL A 267 -3.58 7.99 -9.79
C VAL A 267 -3.28 7.24 -8.50
N ASN A 268 -2.40 7.81 -7.67
CA ASN A 268 -2.01 7.20 -6.41
C ASN A 268 -1.46 8.25 -5.43
N GLY A 269 -0.91 7.83 -4.29
CA GLY A 269 -0.28 8.73 -3.34
C GLY A 269 0.95 9.45 -3.92
N ASN A 270 1.27 10.61 -3.38
CA ASN A 270 2.39 11.46 -3.83
C ASN A 270 3.80 10.82 -3.68
N TRP A 271 3.88 9.61 -3.17
CA TRP A 271 5.08 8.78 -3.12
C TRP A 271 5.32 7.99 -4.42
N ILE A 272 4.28 7.83 -5.27
CA ILE A 272 4.35 7.00 -6.50
C ILE A 272 5.44 7.41 -7.50
N PRO A 273 5.82 8.70 -7.67
CA PRO A 273 6.91 9.07 -8.58
C PRO A 273 8.24 8.37 -8.26
N GLY A 274 8.53 8.13 -6.96
CA GLY A 274 9.73 7.39 -6.56
C GLY A 274 9.75 5.95 -7.07
N THR A 275 8.61 5.28 -7.05
CA THR A 275 8.44 3.93 -7.58
C THR A 275 8.55 3.90 -9.11
N LEU A 276 7.90 4.86 -9.79
CA LEU A 276 7.89 4.94 -11.25
C LEU A 276 9.26 5.28 -11.86
N THR A 277 10.08 6.05 -11.14
CA THR A 277 11.39 6.53 -11.61
C THR A 277 12.57 5.82 -10.94
N SER A 278 12.34 4.61 -10.41
CA SER A 278 13.36 3.88 -9.66
C SER A 278 14.53 3.38 -10.50
N THR A 279 14.34 3.16 -11.80
CA THR A 279 15.39 2.74 -12.72
C THR A 279 15.97 3.90 -13.51
N GLU A 280 17.21 3.77 -14.01
CA GLU A 280 17.85 4.80 -14.86
C GLU A 280 17.06 5.02 -16.17
N GLU A 281 16.45 3.96 -16.71
CA GLU A 281 15.63 4.02 -17.93
C GLU A 281 14.34 4.83 -17.72
N GLN A 282 13.84 4.86 -16.47
CA GLN A 282 12.58 5.52 -16.11
C GLN A 282 12.77 6.97 -15.64
N LYS A 283 13.99 7.41 -15.36
CA LYS A 283 14.28 8.79 -14.91
C LYS A 283 14.00 9.86 -15.95
N GLY A 284 13.75 9.47 -17.18
CA GLY A 284 13.41 10.36 -18.29
C GLY A 284 11.91 10.38 -18.63
N LEU A 285 11.08 9.69 -17.87
CA LEU A 285 9.63 9.59 -18.10
C LEU A 285 8.87 10.74 -17.45
#